data_84e18e94b19de0e30134d6dcc1d9cd03
#
_entry.id   84e18e94b19de0e30134d6dcc1d9cd03
#
_cell.length_a   1.000
_cell.length_b   1.000
_cell.length_c   1.000
_cell.angle_alpha   90.00
_cell.angle_beta   90.00
_cell.angle_gamma   90.00
#
_symmetry.space_group_name_H-M   'P 1'
#
loop_
_entity.id
_entity.type
_entity.pdbx_description
1 polymer ?
#
loop_
_entity_poly.entity_id
_entity_poly.type
_entity_poly.pdbx_seq_one_letter_code
_entity_poly.pdbx_strand_id
1 'polypeptide(L)'
;MTVMRPLVATIVLSSILAVPVVAARDYTYLKDIFEGRRVTVRIDMPATSDGVNVHVDSRRGLDVNEYRNNLRRYGVAIREGESAMVTLVKVKSDLIEFQLGGGGYGTFFDDTDTSADIPYIGKSDRERSLERRIKDETDRNRRRQLERELDGLRDRRERENHRIRIERERISEYKQERLAFRRLQAGSRFNIRFRDRVPYDLRAEDITDALAEYLDFEGRRRR
;
A
#
# COMPACT_ATOMS: atom_id res chain seq x y z
N MET A 1 52.56 45.56 -50.63
CA MET A 1 51.24 44.96 -50.99
C MET A 1 50.77 44.21 -49.73
N THR A 2 49.85 44.85 -48.95
CA THR A 2 49.31 44.32 -47.72
C THR A 2 47.93 43.80 -48.00
N VAL A 3 47.74 42.47 -47.84
CA VAL A 3 46.49 41.81 -48.12
C VAL A 3 45.68 41.82 -46.82
N MET A 4 44.59 42.59 -46.75
CA MET A 4 43.60 42.64 -45.71
C MET A 4 42.65 41.45 -45.83
N ARG A 5 42.60 40.56 -44.82
CA ARG A 5 41.62 39.49 -44.71
C ARG A 5 40.37 40.01 -43.96
N PRO A 6 39.14 39.75 -44.45
CA PRO A 6 37.95 40.14 -43.79
C PRO A 6 37.63 39.13 -42.65
N LEU A 7 37.32 39.63 -41.48
CA LEU A 7 36.86 38.89 -40.31
C LEU A 7 35.34 38.60 -40.46
N VAL A 8 34.99 37.35 -40.64
CA VAL A 8 33.57 36.92 -40.67
C VAL A 8 33.12 36.67 -39.25
N ALA A 9 32.30 37.55 -38.73
CA ALA A 9 31.66 37.37 -37.43
C ALA A 9 30.45 36.45 -37.57
N THR A 10 30.55 35.23 -37.03
CA THR A 10 29.43 34.27 -36.97
C THR A 10 28.58 34.61 -35.76
N ILE A 11 27.38 35.14 -35.97
CA ILE A 11 26.39 35.38 -34.91
C ILE A 11 25.68 34.05 -34.65
N VAL A 12 25.96 33.41 -33.51
CA VAL A 12 25.22 32.23 -33.02
C VAL A 12 23.95 32.74 -32.37
N LEU A 13 22.83 32.56 -33.04
CA LEU A 13 21.51 32.87 -32.51
C LEU A 13 21.06 31.73 -31.60
N SER A 14 21.29 31.87 -30.28
CA SER A 14 20.79 30.92 -29.29
C SER A 14 19.29 31.04 -29.15
N SER A 15 18.54 30.14 -29.78
CA SER A 15 17.10 29.98 -29.56
C SER A 15 16.85 29.45 -28.16
N ILE A 16 16.47 30.30 -27.21
CA ILE A 16 15.97 29.89 -25.89
C ILE A 16 14.59 29.29 -26.12
N LEU A 17 14.51 27.96 -26.11
CA LEU A 17 13.25 27.22 -26.03
C LEU A 17 12.62 27.53 -24.68
N ALA A 18 11.63 28.42 -24.65
CA ALA A 18 10.79 28.67 -23.49
C ALA A 18 9.95 27.42 -23.26
N VAL A 19 10.36 26.56 -22.31
CA VAL A 19 9.54 25.47 -21.80
C VAL A 19 8.38 26.13 -21.07
N PRO A 20 7.11 25.85 -21.46
CA PRO A 20 5.98 26.39 -20.72
C PRO A 20 6.04 25.86 -19.28
N VAL A 21 6.27 26.74 -18.32
CA VAL A 21 6.08 26.45 -16.90
C VAL A 21 4.58 26.20 -16.73
N VAL A 22 4.21 24.92 -16.67
CA VAL A 22 2.85 24.54 -16.25
C VAL A 22 2.74 24.96 -14.80
N ALA A 23 2.06 26.07 -14.55
CA ALA A 23 1.79 26.58 -13.20
C ALA A 23 1.18 25.43 -12.37
N ALA A 24 1.83 25.11 -11.26
CA ALA A 24 1.28 24.14 -10.30
C ALA A 24 -0.09 24.65 -9.86
N ARG A 25 -1.12 23.81 -10.04
CA ARG A 25 -2.49 24.19 -9.71
C ARG A 25 -2.65 24.28 -8.21
N ASP A 26 -3.19 25.37 -7.76
CA ASP A 26 -3.49 25.58 -6.35
C ASP A 26 -4.91 25.09 -6.04
N TYR A 27 -5.01 23.91 -5.44
CA TYR A 27 -6.24 23.35 -4.89
C TYR A 27 -6.28 23.49 -3.36
N THR A 28 -5.48 24.38 -2.78
CA THR A 28 -5.40 24.59 -1.33
C THR A 28 -6.77 24.93 -0.73
N TYR A 29 -7.61 25.67 -1.47
CA TYR A 29 -8.97 25.98 -1.06
C TYR A 29 -9.83 24.76 -0.73
N LEU A 30 -9.59 23.58 -1.38
CA LEU A 30 -10.32 22.35 -1.06
C LEU A 30 -9.95 21.81 0.32
N LYS A 31 -8.69 21.96 0.72
CA LYS A 31 -8.26 21.61 2.08
C LYS A 31 -8.96 22.50 3.09
N ASP A 32 -8.94 23.81 2.88
CA ASP A 32 -9.55 24.78 3.79
C ASP A 32 -11.06 24.56 3.95
N ILE A 33 -11.73 24.10 2.88
CA ILE A 33 -13.17 23.85 2.91
C ILE A 33 -13.53 22.52 3.56
N PHE A 34 -12.74 21.44 3.34
CA PHE A 34 -13.15 20.09 3.71
C PHE A 34 -12.40 19.51 4.91
N GLU A 35 -11.12 19.85 5.13
CA GLU A 35 -10.36 19.31 6.27
C GLU A 35 -10.94 19.79 7.60
N GLY A 36 -11.00 18.89 8.56
CA GLY A 36 -11.61 19.14 9.88
C GLY A 36 -13.15 19.06 9.90
N ARG A 37 -13.83 18.94 8.75
CA ARG A 37 -15.29 18.77 8.73
C ARG A 37 -15.67 17.33 9.07
N ARG A 38 -16.85 17.21 9.70
CA ARG A 38 -17.50 15.91 9.91
C ARG A 38 -18.36 15.54 8.71
N VAL A 39 -18.35 14.25 8.38
CA VAL A 39 -19.21 13.66 7.36
C VAL A 39 -19.89 12.42 7.94
N THR A 40 -21.13 12.18 7.61
CA THR A 40 -21.81 10.92 7.86
C THR A 40 -21.65 10.06 6.61
N VAL A 41 -21.09 8.85 6.75
CA VAL A 41 -20.92 7.92 5.63
C VAL A 41 -22.24 7.20 5.34
N ARG A 42 -22.59 7.06 4.07
CA ARG A 42 -23.82 6.40 3.59
C ARG A 42 -23.61 5.01 3.04
N ILE A 43 -22.35 4.55 3.07
CA ILE A 43 -21.95 3.18 2.72
C ILE A 43 -20.84 2.74 3.68
N ASP A 44 -20.69 1.45 3.85
CA ASP A 44 -19.58 0.90 4.63
C ASP A 44 -18.23 1.27 4.01
N MET A 45 -17.30 1.75 4.81
CA MET A 45 -15.97 2.15 4.33
C MET A 45 -14.94 1.08 4.65
N PRO A 46 -14.22 0.54 3.64
CA PRO A 46 -13.26 -0.55 3.86
C PRO A 46 -12.03 -0.09 4.64
N ALA A 47 -11.49 -0.99 5.47
CA ALA A 47 -10.34 -0.75 6.34
C ALA A 47 -9.00 -0.84 5.58
N THR A 48 -8.85 -0.05 4.52
CA THR A 48 -7.66 -0.03 3.66
C THR A 48 -7.36 1.37 3.14
N SER A 49 -6.09 1.62 2.84
CA SER A 49 -5.64 2.84 2.19
C SER A 49 -6.11 2.97 0.72
N ASP A 50 -6.59 1.89 0.10
CA ASP A 50 -7.20 1.96 -1.24
C ASP A 50 -8.59 2.61 -1.19
N GLY A 51 -9.30 2.41 -0.07
CA GLY A 51 -10.56 3.06 0.21
C GLY A 51 -11.69 2.71 -0.76
N VAL A 52 -12.53 3.69 -1.04
CA VAL A 52 -13.64 3.65 -2.00
C VAL A 52 -13.29 4.51 -3.21
N ASN A 53 -13.38 3.96 -4.42
CA ASN A 53 -13.11 4.68 -5.66
C ASN A 53 -14.42 4.96 -6.41
N VAL A 54 -14.69 6.26 -6.69
CA VAL A 54 -15.82 6.72 -7.48
C VAL A 54 -15.33 7.46 -8.72
N HIS A 55 -15.77 7.04 -9.88
CA HIS A 55 -15.40 7.61 -11.18
C HIS A 55 -16.50 8.57 -11.64
N VAL A 56 -16.26 9.87 -11.55
CA VAL A 56 -17.26 10.91 -11.89
C VAL A 56 -17.58 10.98 -13.38
N ASP A 57 -16.64 10.57 -14.25
CA ASP A 57 -16.81 10.56 -15.70
C ASP A 57 -17.43 9.23 -16.23
N SER A 58 -17.81 8.34 -15.33
CA SER A 58 -18.33 7.01 -15.64
C SER A 58 -19.81 6.91 -15.25
N ARG A 59 -20.62 6.30 -16.12
CA ARG A 59 -22.03 6.00 -15.80
C ARG A 59 -22.21 5.07 -14.59
N ARG A 60 -21.15 4.36 -14.19
CA ARG A 60 -21.20 3.41 -13.07
C ARG A 60 -20.82 4.02 -11.72
N GLY A 61 -20.18 5.21 -11.73
CA GLY A 61 -19.71 5.88 -10.50
C GLY A 61 -18.80 4.99 -9.66
N LEU A 62 -19.36 4.24 -8.71
CA LEU A 62 -18.64 3.32 -7.82
C LEU A 62 -18.20 2.03 -8.55
N ASP A 63 -16.95 1.63 -8.37
CA ASP A 63 -16.50 0.28 -8.74
C ASP A 63 -16.98 -0.74 -7.68
N VAL A 64 -18.14 -1.31 -7.93
CA VAL A 64 -18.82 -2.23 -6.99
C VAL A 64 -18.00 -3.49 -6.73
N ASN A 65 -17.24 -3.98 -7.72
CA ASN A 65 -16.46 -5.22 -7.58
C ASN A 65 -15.23 -4.98 -6.69
N GLU A 66 -14.49 -3.92 -6.94
CA GLU A 66 -13.36 -3.50 -6.09
C GLU A 66 -13.84 -3.20 -4.68
N TYR A 67 -14.91 -2.42 -4.53
CA TYR A 67 -15.52 -2.07 -3.24
C TYR A 67 -15.87 -3.31 -2.40
N ARG A 68 -16.61 -4.28 -2.98
CA ARG A 68 -16.99 -5.52 -2.30
C ARG A 68 -15.78 -6.39 -1.93
N ASN A 69 -14.76 -6.42 -2.79
CA ASN A 69 -13.53 -7.16 -2.52
C ASN A 69 -12.75 -6.53 -1.36
N ASN A 70 -12.68 -5.20 -1.31
CA ASN A 70 -12.01 -4.48 -0.23
C ASN A 70 -12.72 -4.70 1.11
N LEU A 71 -14.04 -4.64 1.15
CA LEU A 71 -14.83 -4.94 2.36
C LEU A 71 -14.59 -6.38 2.85
N ARG A 72 -14.62 -7.37 1.95
CA ARG A 72 -14.38 -8.78 2.32
C ARG A 72 -12.97 -9.03 2.82
N ARG A 73 -11.98 -8.40 2.20
CA ARG A 73 -10.56 -8.64 2.50
C ARG A 73 -10.07 -7.92 3.74
N TYR A 74 -10.54 -6.70 3.96
CA TYR A 74 -9.98 -5.81 4.98
C TYR A 74 -10.95 -5.49 6.11
N GLY A 75 -12.24 -5.81 5.94
CA GLY A 75 -13.30 -5.46 6.88
C GLY A 75 -13.77 -4.00 6.72
N VAL A 76 -14.64 -3.56 7.64
CA VAL A 76 -15.27 -2.24 7.67
C VAL A 76 -14.59 -1.39 8.73
N ALA A 77 -13.98 -0.25 8.34
CA ALA A 77 -13.38 0.71 9.26
C ALA A 77 -14.38 1.74 9.78
N ILE A 78 -15.32 2.18 8.92
CA ILE A 78 -16.37 3.13 9.27
C ILE A 78 -17.68 2.56 8.68
N ARG A 79 -18.67 2.36 9.53
CA ARG A 79 -19.95 1.76 9.09
C ARG A 79 -20.88 2.80 8.52
N GLU A 80 -21.77 2.36 7.64
CA GLU A 80 -22.89 3.18 7.16
C GLU A 80 -23.62 3.82 8.35
N GLY A 81 -23.90 5.13 8.24
CA GLY A 81 -24.52 5.95 9.29
C GLY A 81 -23.55 6.49 10.35
N GLU A 82 -22.31 6.04 10.40
CA GLU A 82 -21.31 6.59 11.31
C GLU A 82 -20.75 7.91 10.80
N SER A 83 -20.35 8.78 11.77
CA SER A 83 -19.73 10.06 11.48
C SER A 83 -18.22 9.97 11.57
N ALA A 84 -17.53 10.51 10.59
CA ALA A 84 -16.07 10.58 10.55
C ALA A 84 -15.58 12.00 10.26
N MET A 85 -14.35 12.31 10.68
CA MET A 85 -13.70 13.58 10.34
C MET A 85 -12.90 13.42 9.05
N VAL A 86 -13.00 14.40 8.16
CA VAL A 86 -12.05 14.54 7.03
C VAL A 86 -10.72 15.03 7.60
N THR A 87 -9.74 14.14 7.68
CA THR A 87 -8.43 14.43 8.29
C THR A 87 -7.45 15.02 7.30
N LEU A 88 -7.62 14.71 6.01
CA LEU A 88 -6.73 15.20 4.95
C LEU A 88 -7.43 15.16 3.59
N VAL A 89 -7.18 16.18 2.76
CA VAL A 89 -7.56 16.21 1.34
C VAL A 89 -6.30 16.30 0.48
N LYS A 90 -6.10 15.35 -0.42
CA LYS A 90 -5.01 15.37 -1.39
C LYS A 90 -5.55 15.43 -2.81
N VAL A 91 -5.06 16.40 -3.57
CA VAL A 91 -5.34 16.49 -5.01
C VAL A 91 -4.11 16.00 -5.76
N LYS A 92 -4.30 14.98 -6.60
CA LYS A 92 -3.31 14.41 -7.52
C LYS A 92 -3.71 14.77 -8.96
N SER A 93 -3.00 14.26 -9.96
CA SER A 93 -3.28 14.57 -11.37
C SER A 93 -4.72 14.23 -11.79
N ASP A 94 -5.20 13.07 -11.39
CA ASP A 94 -6.47 12.45 -11.82
C ASP A 94 -7.37 12.03 -10.66
N LEU A 95 -7.03 12.43 -9.43
CA LEU A 95 -7.63 11.92 -8.22
C LEU A 95 -7.72 12.99 -7.14
N ILE A 96 -8.87 13.08 -6.48
CA ILE A 96 -9.03 13.78 -5.21
C ILE A 96 -9.30 12.75 -4.13
N GLU A 97 -8.39 12.68 -3.14
CA GLU A 97 -8.41 11.73 -2.03
C GLU A 97 -8.88 12.42 -0.76
N PHE A 98 -9.95 11.92 -0.15
CA PHE A 98 -10.44 12.33 1.16
C PHE A 98 -10.09 11.25 2.18
N GLN A 99 -9.30 11.59 3.18
CA GLN A 99 -9.00 10.70 4.30
C GLN A 99 -10.00 10.90 5.42
N LEU A 100 -10.66 9.80 5.81
CA LEU A 100 -11.71 9.79 6.82
C LEU A 100 -11.20 9.05 8.06
N GLY A 101 -11.09 9.74 9.19
CA GLY A 101 -10.68 9.15 10.47
C GLY A 101 -9.25 8.61 10.50
N GLY A 102 -8.35 9.06 9.61
CA GLY A 102 -6.95 8.64 9.55
C GLY A 102 -6.49 8.12 8.17
N GLY A 103 -7.43 7.82 7.27
CA GLY A 103 -7.12 7.53 5.86
C GLY A 103 -6.75 6.10 5.52
N GLY A 104 -7.04 5.14 6.40
CA GLY A 104 -6.82 3.70 6.17
C GLY A 104 -5.38 3.25 6.36
N TYR A 105 -5.23 1.94 6.61
CA TYR A 105 -3.95 1.27 6.81
C TYR A 105 -3.52 0.52 5.55
N GLY A 106 -2.21 0.43 5.31
CA GLY A 106 -1.62 -0.24 4.13
C GLY A 106 -0.89 0.73 3.21
N THR A 107 -0.50 1.90 3.71
CA THR A 107 0.41 2.82 3.00
C THR A 107 1.85 2.31 3.03
N PHE A 108 2.73 2.92 2.24
CA PHE A 108 4.16 2.56 2.18
C PHE A 108 4.89 2.61 3.54
N PHE A 109 4.42 3.45 4.47
CA PHE A 109 5.02 3.59 5.81
C PHE A 109 4.40 2.68 6.86
N ASP A 110 3.35 1.93 6.53
CA ASP A 110 2.69 1.03 7.47
C ASP A 110 3.39 -0.33 7.49
N ASP A 111 3.68 -0.83 8.69
CA ASP A 111 4.21 -2.18 8.88
C ASP A 111 3.10 -3.21 8.59
N THR A 112 3.14 -3.76 7.38
CA THR A 112 2.21 -4.81 6.90
C THR A 112 2.85 -6.19 6.86
N ASP A 113 4.13 -6.33 7.26
CA ASP A 113 4.81 -7.61 7.30
C ASP A 113 4.29 -8.50 8.44
N THR A 114 3.77 -9.64 8.05
CA THR A 114 3.27 -10.67 8.97
C THR A 114 4.18 -11.88 9.05
N SER A 115 5.34 -11.86 8.39
CA SER A 115 6.29 -12.95 8.41
C SER A 115 6.99 -13.07 9.78
N ALA A 116 7.39 -14.29 10.14
CA ALA A 116 8.26 -14.55 11.27
C ALA A 116 9.67 -14.83 10.76
N ASP A 117 10.62 -13.97 11.14
CA ASP A 117 12.03 -14.10 10.71
C ASP A 117 12.83 -14.97 11.69
N ILE A 118 12.45 -16.26 11.78
CA ILE A 118 13.19 -17.26 12.55
C ILE A 118 13.79 -18.24 11.55
N PRO A 119 15.13 -18.32 11.42
CA PRO A 119 15.77 -19.22 10.48
C PRO A 119 15.62 -20.69 10.91
N TYR A 120 15.46 -21.59 9.94
CA TYR A 120 15.55 -23.02 10.20
C TYR A 120 16.99 -23.46 10.44
N ILE A 121 17.14 -24.49 11.27
CA ILE A 121 18.44 -25.12 11.54
C ILE A 121 18.86 -25.94 10.32
N GLY A 122 19.98 -25.58 9.73
CA GLY A 122 20.60 -26.32 8.64
C GLY A 122 21.33 -27.60 9.09
N LYS A 123 21.86 -28.38 8.13
CA LYS A 123 22.71 -29.50 8.44
C LYS A 123 23.95 -29.08 9.22
N SER A 124 24.25 -29.80 10.31
CA SER A 124 25.47 -29.59 11.08
C SER A 124 26.72 -30.07 10.34
N ASP A 125 27.91 -29.62 10.75
CA ASP A 125 29.19 -30.15 10.21
C ASP A 125 29.35 -31.61 10.48
N ARG A 126 28.80 -32.13 11.59
CA ARG A 126 28.80 -33.54 11.92
C ARG A 126 27.96 -34.35 10.94
N GLU A 127 26.72 -33.87 10.60
CA GLU A 127 25.88 -34.51 9.57
C GLU A 127 26.62 -34.58 8.23
N ARG A 128 27.20 -33.46 7.78
CA ARG A 128 27.99 -33.39 6.53
C ARG A 128 29.21 -34.34 6.55
N SER A 129 29.88 -34.45 7.69
CA SER A 129 31.02 -35.34 7.86
C SER A 129 30.60 -36.82 7.82
N LEU A 130 29.49 -37.18 8.51
CA LEU A 130 28.96 -38.54 8.50
C LEU A 130 28.49 -38.96 7.09
N GLU A 131 27.78 -38.07 6.37
CA GLU A 131 27.36 -38.32 4.99
C GLU A 131 28.54 -38.66 4.07
N ARG A 132 29.68 -37.94 4.21
CA ARG A 132 30.91 -38.24 3.47
C ARG A 132 31.49 -39.62 3.88
N ARG A 133 31.62 -39.85 5.19
CA ARG A 133 32.19 -41.11 5.71
C ARG A 133 31.35 -42.34 5.33
N ILE A 134 30.02 -42.23 5.35
CA ILE A 134 29.11 -43.31 4.92
C ILE A 134 29.34 -43.68 3.44
N LYS A 135 29.58 -42.65 2.61
CA LYS A 135 29.83 -42.85 1.17
C LYS A 135 31.12 -43.64 0.91
N ASP A 136 32.16 -43.39 1.71
CA ASP A 136 33.48 -43.96 1.51
C ASP A 136 33.67 -45.27 2.31
N GLU A 137 32.75 -45.63 3.23
CA GLU A 137 32.87 -46.83 4.08
C GLU A 137 32.50 -48.09 3.34
N THR A 138 33.41 -49.08 3.36
CA THR A 138 33.24 -50.39 2.70
C THR A 138 32.76 -51.48 3.66
N ASP A 139 33.06 -51.36 4.97
CA ASP A 139 32.59 -52.32 5.97
C ASP A 139 31.08 -52.08 6.25
N ARG A 140 30.29 -53.14 6.05
CA ARG A 140 28.84 -53.11 6.17
C ARG A 140 28.35 -52.79 7.60
N ASN A 141 29.04 -53.30 8.62
CA ASN A 141 28.64 -53.11 10.01
C ASN A 141 28.94 -51.67 10.45
N ARG A 142 30.10 -51.18 10.05
CA ARG A 142 30.52 -49.81 10.36
C ARG A 142 29.67 -48.78 9.63
N ARG A 143 29.30 -49.03 8.37
CA ARG A 143 28.36 -48.20 7.63
C ARG A 143 27.03 -48.09 8.35
N ARG A 144 26.42 -49.19 8.80
CA ARG A 144 25.17 -49.17 9.59
C ARG A 144 25.28 -48.40 10.91
N GLN A 145 26.45 -48.41 11.51
CA GLN A 145 26.70 -47.59 12.72
C GLN A 145 26.68 -46.09 12.43
N LEU A 146 27.38 -45.68 11.36
CA LEU A 146 27.40 -44.27 10.93
C LEU A 146 26.01 -43.79 10.47
N GLU A 147 25.25 -44.62 9.77
CA GLU A 147 23.87 -44.35 9.36
C GLU A 147 22.97 -44.11 10.57
N ARG A 148 23.01 -44.95 11.61
CA ARG A 148 22.24 -44.72 12.85
C ARG A 148 22.61 -43.41 13.55
N GLU A 149 23.88 -43.06 13.57
CA GLU A 149 24.33 -41.77 14.14
C GLU A 149 23.80 -40.61 13.33
N LEU A 150 23.87 -40.69 12.02
CA LEU A 150 23.34 -39.65 11.10
C LEU A 150 21.84 -39.48 11.26
N ASP A 151 21.09 -40.60 11.30
CA ASP A 151 19.63 -40.55 11.50
C ASP A 151 19.25 -39.92 12.83
N GLY A 152 19.97 -40.22 13.92
CA GLY A 152 19.75 -39.57 15.21
C GLY A 152 19.98 -38.05 15.20
N LEU A 153 20.95 -37.56 14.41
CA LEU A 153 21.18 -36.13 14.22
C LEU A 153 20.08 -35.48 13.36
N ARG A 154 19.68 -36.12 12.28
CA ARG A 154 18.60 -35.71 11.41
C ARG A 154 17.29 -35.59 12.18
N ASP A 155 16.93 -36.60 12.94
CA ASP A 155 15.71 -36.58 13.77
C ASP A 155 15.72 -35.43 14.79
N ARG A 156 16.89 -35.16 15.39
CA ARG A 156 17.01 -34.01 16.31
C ARG A 156 16.79 -32.70 15.58
N ARG A 157 17.42 -32.48 14.44
CA ARG A 157 17.26 -31.27 13.63
C ARG A 157 15.83 -31.12 13.13
N GLU A 158 15.17 -32.18 12.74
CA GLU A 158 13.77 -32.16 12.30
C GLU A 158 12.82 -31.80 13.43
N ARG A 159 13.04 -32.32 14.63
CA ARG A 159 12.25 -31.94 15.81
C ARG A 159 12.41 -30.44 16.14
N GLU A 160 13.64 -29.93 16.09
CA GLU A 160 13.86 -28.50 16.31
C GLU A 160 13.24 -27.65 15.21
N ASN A 161 13.38 -28.02 13.96
CA ASN A 161 12.76 -27.32 12.84
C ASN A 161 11.22 -27.38 12.89
N HIS A 162 10.66 -28.46 13.41
CA HIS A 162 9.23 -28.55 13.68
C HIS A 162 8.79 -27.53 14.74
N ARG A 163 9.55 -27.39 15.84
CA ARG A 163 9.29 -26.36 16.86
C ARG A 163 9.39 -24.95 16.28
N ILE A 164 10.42 -24.66 15.48
CA ILE A 164 10.58 -23.39 14.78
C ILE A 164 9.38 -23.11 13.88
N ARG A 165 8.87 -24.10 13.15
CA ARG A 165 7.70 -23.95 12.29
C ARG A 165 6.47 -23.54 13.10
N ILE A 166 6.18 -24.20 14.19
CA ILE A 166 5.06 -23.87 15.06
C ILE A 166 5.20 -22.44 15.62
N GLU A 167 6.39 -22.07 16.05
CA GLU A 167 6.64 -20.72 16.57
C GLU A 167 6.49 -19.64 15.49
N ARG A 168 6.96 -19.90 14.25
CA ARG A 168 6.74 -19.00 13.11
C ARG A 168 5.26 -18.83 12.79
N GLU A 169 4.48 -19.90 12.78
CA GLU A 169 3.03 -19.86 12.57
C GLU A 169 2.36 -18.99 13.65
N ARG A 170 2.67 -19.21 14.92
CA ARG A 170 2.13 -18.44 16.05
C ARG A 170 2.45 -16.94 15.94
N ILE A 171 3.69 -16.59 15.60
CA ILE A 171 4.10 -15.19 15.44
C ILE A 171 3.38 -14.56 14.24
N SER A 172 3.26 -15.30 13.13
CA SER A 172 2.56 -14.82 11.94
C SER A 172 1.08 -14.56 12.22
N GLU A 173 0.39 -15.48 12.91
CA GLU A 173 -1.00 -15.30 13.33
C GLU A 173 -1.16 -14.06 14.23
N TYR A 174 -0.33 -13.92 15.25
CA TYR A 174 -0.37 -12.75 16.14
C TYR A 174 -0.15 -11.43 15.37
N LYS A 175 0.81 -11.39 14.44
CA LYS A 175 1.03 -10.22 13.59
C LYS A 175 -0.16 -9.93 12.68
N GLN A 176 -0.81 -10.96 12.13
CA GLN A 176 -2.01 -10.82 11.28
C GLN A 176 -3.19 -10.24 12.08
N GLU A 177 -3.43 -10.72 13.29
CA GLU A 177 -4.48 -10.19 14.18
C GLU A 177 -4.23 -8.72 14.51
N ARG A 178 -3.00 -8.37 14.88
CA ARG A 178 -2.61 -6.98 15.15
C ARG A 178 -2.80 -6.09 13.92
N LEU A 179 -2.41 -6.57 12.75
CA LEU A 179 -2.58 -5.84 11.49
C LEU A 179 -4.07 -5.60 11.18
N ALA A 180 -4.91 -6.62 11.35
CA ALA A 180 -6.35 -6.50 11.18
C ALA A 180 -6.94 -5.44 12.14
N PHE A 181 -6.57 -5.47 13.42
CA PHE A 181 -7.00 -4.49 14.41
C PHE A 181 -6.58 -3.05 14.04
N ARG A 182 -5.32 -2.84 13.63
CA ARG A 182 -4.84 -1.53 13.20
C ARG A 182 -5.60 -1.01 11.97
N ARG A 183 -5.91 -1.88 11.01
CA ARG A 183 -6.70 -1.53 9.83
C ARG A 183 -8.08 -0.99 10.21
N LEU A 184 -8.77 -1.65 11.13
CA LEU A 184 -10.09 -1.21 11.57
C LEU A 184 -10.06 0.16 12.25
N GLN A 185 -8.97 0.52 12.93
CA GLN A 185 -8.82 1.79 13.65
C GLN A 185 -8.26 2.94 12.81
N ALA A 186 -7.66 2.66 11.67
CA ALA A 186 -6.98 3.66 10.86
C ALA A 186 -7.92 4.50 9.97
N GLY A 187 -9.23 4.29 10.06
CA GLY A 187 -10.20 4.93 9.20
C GLY A 187 -10.18 4.40 7.77
N SER A 188 -10.59 5.23 6.81
CA SER A 188 -10.69 4.84 5.40
C SER A 188 -10.40 6.03 4.47
N ARG A 189 -10.46 5.79 3.16
CA ARG A 189 -10.35 6.82 2.13
C ARG A 189 -11.55 6.81 1.23
N PHE A 190 -11.90 8.00 0.75
CA PHE A 190 -12.83 8.17 -0.35
C PHE A 190 -12.13 8.90 -1.48
N ASN A 191 -12.14 8.31 -2.67
CA ASN A 191 -11.39 8.77 -3.82
C ASN A 191 -12.35 9.17 -4.95
N ILE A 192 -12.28 10.42 -5.40
CA ILE A 192 -12.95 10.87 -6.62
C ILE A 192 -11.93 10.74 -7.75
N ARG A 193 -12.20 9.87 -8.71
CA ARG A 193 -11.34 9.64 -9.87
C ARG A 193 -11.90 10.30 -11.12
N PHE A 194 -11.00 10.93 -11.86
CA PHE A 194 -11.26 11.53 -13.16
C PHE A 194 -10.54 10.70 -14.25
N ARG A 195 -11.12 10.67 -15.45
CA ARG A 195 -10.54 9.89 -16.56
C ARG A 195 -9.14 10.38 -16.94
N ASP A 196 -9.01 11.70 -17.11
CA ASP A 196 -7.77 12.30 -17.59
C ASP A 196 -7.08 13.08 -16.48
N ARG A 197 -7.74 14.09 -15.94
CA ARG A 197 -7.21 14.92 -14.86
C ARG A 197 -8.32 15.67 -14.11
N VAL A 198 -7.98 16.12 -12.90
CA VAL A 198 -8.86 16.99 -12.11
C VAL A 198 -9.11 18.30 -12.89
N PRO A 199 -10.39 18.69 -13.11
CA PRO A 199 -10.74 19.92 -13.82
C PRO A 199 -10.18 21.18 -13.16
N TYR A 200 -9.86 22.20 -13.96
CA TYR A 200 -9.28 23.45 -13.43
C TYR A 200 -10.26 24.32 -12.64
N ASP A 201 -11.51 24.29 -13.08
CA ASP A 201 -12.64 25.09 -12.61
C ASP A 201 -13.51 24.32 -11.62
N LEU A 202 -12.97 23.21 -11.08
CA LEU A 202 -13.68 22.37 -10.11
C LEU A 202 -14.01 23.20 -8.86
N ARG A 203 -15.29 23.22 -8.48
CA ARG A 203 -15.77 23.93 -7.28
C ARG A 203 -16.06 22.94 -6.16
N ALA A 204 -16.09 23.45 -4.92
CA ALA A 204 -16.42 22.63 -3.76
C ALA A 204 -17.84 22.06 -3.82
N GLU A 205 -18.77 22.77 -4.47
CA GLU A 205 -20.13 22.31 -4.71
C GLU A 205 -20.16 21.08 -5.62
N ASP A 206 -19.37 21.10 -6.69
CA ASP A 206 -19.29 19.98 -7.65
C ASP A 206 -18.80 18.70 -6.94
N ILE A 207 -17.81 18.84 -6.05
CA ILE A 207 -17.32 17.75 -5.19
C ILE A 207 -18.42 17.28 -4.23
N THR A 208 -19.07 18.20 -3.54
CA THR A 208 -20.12 17.85 -2.57
C THR A 208 -21.28 17.13 -3.25
N ASP A 209 -21.64 17.53 -4.47
CA ASP A 209 -22.70 16.90 -5.24
C ASP A 209 -22.29 15.51 -5.72
N ALA A 210 -21.06 15.33 -6.19
CA ALA A 210 -20.52 14.02 -6.58
C ALA A 210 -20.44 13.05 -5.39
N LEU A 211 -20.21 13.56 -4.19
CA LEU A 211 -20.11 12.78 -2.96
C LEU A 211 -21.47 12.55 -2.27
N ALA A 212 -22.52 13.28 -2.61
CA ALA A 212 -23.79 13.31 -1.89
C ALA A 212 -24.47 11.94 -1.75
N GLU A 213 -24.22 11.02 -2.68
CA GLU A 213 -24.72 9.65 -2.61
C GLU A 213 -24.02 8.83 -1.52
N TYR A 214 -22.75 9.14 -1.21
CA TYR A 214 -21.87 8.33 -0.37
C TYR A 214 -21.52 9.00 0.96
N LEU A 215 -21.43 10.34 0.97
CA LEU A 215 -21.02 11.15 2.12
C LEU A 215 -21.98 12.32 2.33
N ASP A 216 -22.44 12.50 3.55
CA ASP A 216 -23.25 13.64 3.96
C ASP A 216 -22.42 14.59 4.83
N PHE A 217 -22.08 15.76 4.28
CA PHE A 217 -21.33 16.77 5.02
C PHE A 217 -22.26 17.50 6.02
N GLU A 218 -21.98 17.34 7.32
CA GLU A 218 -22.74 18.00 8.38
C GLU A 218 -22.80 19.52 8.17
N GLY A 219 -23.99 20.10 8.28
CA GLY A 219 -24.24 21.53 8.11
C GLY A 219 -24.91 21.91 6.79
N ARG A 220 -25.16 20.98 5.89
CA ARG A 220 -26.00 21.22 4.71
C ARG A 220 -27.48 21.17 5.13
N ARG A 221 -28.09 22.33 5.46
CA ARG A 221 -29.56 22.39 5.52
C ARG A 221 -30.10 22.04 4.14
N ARG A 222 -30.87 20.97 4.02
CA ARG A 222 -31.67 20.71 2.81
C ARG A 222 -32.58 21.93 2.61
N ARG A 223 -32.32 22.64 1.53
CA ARG A 223 -33.26 23.69 1.03
C ARG A 223 -34.34 22.99 0.21
#